data_ec1bbcccecec18f43020b460670d1db1
#
_entry.id   ec1bbcccecec18f43020b460670d1db1
#
_cell.length_a   1.000
_cell.length_b   1.000
_cell.length_c   1.000
_cell.angle_alpha   90.00
_cell.angle_beta   90.00
_cell.angle_gamma   90.00
#
_symmetry.space_group_name_H-M   'P 1'
#
loop_
_entity.id
_entity.type
_entity.pdbx_description
1 polymer ?
#
loop_
_entity_poly.entity_id
_entity_poly.type
_entity_poly.pdbx_seq_one_letter_code
_entity_poly.pdbx_strand_id
1 'polypeptide(L)'
;MNNKYELIVAAEKQFAREVTLGVIVQQPLSVWHYLIPGMFIIDFLRRTSAISRYTKHFMFPRQLAIDAAQRLLQGYEKESVNSRLAADIETWLNSLHLDSPQLAHAQQHAVELLIAHYSKLLSAEGTSHLELIENAYGSREAYLGHVRELTAAEAEIDRAIIEKMGNNEKLKEKLQLEAKQVELRRNRILENLF
;
A
#
# COMPACT_ATOMS: atom_id res chain seq x y z
N MET A 1 -21.62 1.48 10.54
CA MET A 1 -20.72 0.93 9.49
C MET A 1 -19.85 2.01 8.81
N ASN A 2 -20.36 3.21 8.55
CA ASN A 2 -19.58 4.25 7.85
C ASN A 2 -18.32 4.71 8.62
N ASN A 3 -18.37 4.79 9.95
CA ASN A 3 -17.26 5.30 10.77
C ASN A 3 -15.99 4.40 10.72
N LYS A 4 -16.15 3.05 10.75
CA LYS A 4 -14.99 2.13 10.70
C LYS A 4 -14.30 2.15 9.34
N TYR A 5 -15.07 2.21 8.26
CA TYR A 5 -14.53 2.36 6.91
C TYR A 5 -13.67 3.63 6.79
N GLU A 6 -14.18 4.76 7.26
CA GLU A 6 -13.46 6.03 7.24
C GLU A 6 -12.19 6.00 8.10
N LEU A 7 -12.24 5.36 9.28
CA LEU A 7 -11.07 5.16 10.14
C LEU A 7 -9.97 4.34 9.44
N ILE A 8 -10.35 3.23 8.79
CA ILE A 8 -9.41 2.37 8.06
C ILE A 8 -8.80 3.16 6.88
N VAL A 9 -9.63 3.82 6.08
CA VAL A 9 -9.15 4.63 4.93
C VAL A 9 -8.23 5.76 5.39
N ALA A 10 -8.54 6.43 6.50
CA ALA A 10 -7.70 7.49 7.05
C ALA A 10 -6.33 6.95 7.52
N ALA A 11 -6.32 5.81 8.21
CA ALA A 11 -5.10 5.14 8.67
C ALA A 11 -4.21 4.69 7.49
N GLU A 12 -4.80 4.08 6.46
CA GLU A 12 -4.09 3.67 5.25
C GLU A 12 -3.53 4.86 4.46
N LYS A 13 -4.27 5.95 4.36
CA LYS A 13 -3.77 7.20 3.74
C LYS A 13 -2.60 7.78 4.52
N GLN A 14 -2.65 7.75 5.85
CA GLN A 14 -1.54 8.18 6.68
C GLN A 14 -0.33 7.27 6.48
N PHE A 15 -0.52 5.96 6.52
CA PHE A 15 0.53 4.96 6.25
C PHE A 15 1.18 5.19 4.88
N ALA A 16 0.37 5.30 3.82
CA ALA A 16 0.84 5.58 2.46
C ALA A 16 1.66 6.86 2.37
N ARG A 17 1.19 7.94 3.01
CA ARG A 17 1.90 9.22 3.06
C ARG A 17 3.24 9.11 3.77
N GLU A 18 3.29 8.41 4.89
CA GLU A 18 4.51 8.22 5.66
C GLU A 18 5.55 7.38 4.91
N VAL A 19 5.14 6.29 4.24
CA VAL A 19 6.01 5.49 3.36
C VAL A 19 6.53 6.36 2.23
N THR A 20 5.64 7.10 1.56
CA THR A 20 6.01 8.00 0.44
C THR A 20 7.05 9.04 0.86
N LEU A 21 6.85 9.66 2.01
CA LEU A 21 7.82 10.64 2.56
C LEU A 21 9.17 9.98 2.83
N GLY A 22 9.18 8.77 3.41
CA GLY A 22 10.40 8.01 3.66
C GLY A 22 11.16 7.66 2.37
N VAL A 23 10.45 7.37 1.27
CA VAL A 23 11.06 7.07 -0.04
C VAL A 23 11.58 8.34 -0.72
N ILE A 24 10.79 9.42 -0.75
CA ILE A 24 11.12 10.62 -1.53
C ILE A 24 12.13 11.53 -0.83
N VAL A 25 12.05 11.66 0.50
CA VAL A 25 12.94 12.58 1.27
C VAL A 25 14.37 12.06 1.36
N GLN A 26 14.61 10.75 1.23
CA GLN A 26 15.96 10.19 1.25
C GLN A 26 16.79 10.46 -0.03
N GLN A 27 16.23 11.08 -1.05
CA GLN A 27 17.02 11.54 -2.20
C GLN A 27 17.76 12.84 -1.83
N PRO A 28 19.11 12.84 -1.80
CA PRO A 28 19.87 14.04 -1.41
C PRO A 28 19.56 15.20 -2.35
N LEU A 29 19.35 16.38 -1.77
CA LEU A 29 19.28 17.63 -2.51
C LEU A 29 20.65 17.85 -3.17
N SER A 30 20.70 18.02 -4.50
CA SER A 30 21.92 18.41 -5.18
C SER A 30 22.39 19.77 -4.67
N VAL A 31 23.71 19.93 -4.51
CA VAL A 31 24.35 21.19 -4.05
C VAL A 31 23.93 22.39 -4.92
N TRP A 32 23.54 22.17 -6.16
CA TRP A 32 23.04 23.20 -7.09
C TRP A 32 21.73 23.86 -6.65
N HIS A 33 20.93 23.23 -5.77
CA HIS A 33 19.69 23.78 -5.28
C HIS A 33 19.85 24.96 -4.34
N TYR A 34 21.07 25.11 -3.76
CA TYR A 34 21.41 26.24 -2.89
C TYR A 34 21.95 27.45 -3.63
N LEU A 35 22.32 27.26 -4.91
CA LEU A 35 23.00 28.31 -5.68
C LEU A 35 22.07 29.16 -6.57
N ILE A 36 20.84 28.68 -6.85
CA ILE A 36 19.90 29.40 -7.74
C ILE A 36 18.63 29.77 -6.96
N PRO A 37 18.41 31.07 -6.69
CA PRO A 37 17.17 31.54 -6.06
C PRO A 37 15.94 31.12 -6.89
N GLY A 38 14.95 30.49 -6.26
CA GLY A 38 13.73 30.00 -6.92
C GLY A 38 13.77 28.53 -7.39
N MET A 39 14.94 27.91 -7.53
CA MET A 39 15.03 26.46 -7.88
C MET A 39 14.37 25.58 -6.82
N PHE A 40 14.41 25.98 -5.55
CA PHE A 40 13.78 25.24 -4.47
C PHE A 40 12.24 25.21 -4.60
N ILE A 41 11.61 26.25 -5.18
CA ILE A 41 10.17 26.29 -5.43
C ILE A 41 9.78 25.26 -6.49
N ILE A 42 10.56 25.20 -7.57
CA ILE A 42 10.33 24.22 -8.66
C ILE A 42 10.52 22.78 -8.11
N ASP A 43 11.55 22.56 -7.31
CA ASP A 43 11.78 21.28 -6.65
C ASP A 43 10.70 20.92 -5.63
N PHE A 44 10.27 21.89 -4.85
CA PHE A 44 9.15 21.71 -3.93
C PHE A 44 7.87 21.31 -4.68
N LEU A 45 7.52 22.01 -5.77
CA LEU A 45 6.36 21.67 -6.58
C LEU A 45 6.51 20.30 -7.26
N ARG A 46 7.68 19.96 -7.77
CA ARG A 46 7.97 18.63 -8.34
C ARG A 46 7.88 17.53 -7.29
N ARG A 47 8.42 17.75 -6.09
CA ARG A 47 8.35 16.79 -4.98
C ARG A 47 6.91 16.63 -4.49
N THR A 48 6.15 17.70 -4.34
CA THR A 48 4.75 17.65 -3.94
C THR A 48 3.92 16.83 -4.94
N SER A 49 4.13 17.06 -6.24
CA SER A 49 3.47 16.29 -7.30
C SER A 49 3.92 14.83 -7.31
N ALA A 50 5.19 14.55 -7.03
CA ALA A 50 5.71 13.19 -6.92
C ALA A 50 5.13 12.47 -5.70
N ILE A 51 5.07 13.13 -4.54
CA ILE A 51 4.45 12.61 -3.33
C ILE A 51 2.98 12.27 -3.59
N SER A 52 2.22 13.18 -4.18
CA SER A 52 0.81 12.97 -4.47
C SER A 52 0.59 11.76 -5.41
N ARG A 53 1.34 11.68 -6.51
CA ARG A 53 1.25 10.55 -7.46
C ARG A 53 1.64 9.23 -6.81
N TYR A 54 2.75 9.19 -6.10
CA TYR A 54 3.21 7.98 -5.43
C TYR A 54 2.19 7.51 -4.40
N THR A 55 1.72 8.40 -3.51
CA THR A 55 0.69 8.08 -2.52
C THR A 55 -0.58 7.54 -3.19
N LYS A 56 -1.00 8.12 -4.31
CA LYS A 56 -2.17 7.66 -5.08
C LYS A 56 -1.98 6.22 -5.59
N HIS A 57 -0.83 5.92 -6.18
CA HIS A 57 -0.54 4.58 -6.69
C HIS A 57 -0.38 3.56 -5.56
N PHE A 58 0.26 3.94 -4.47
CA PHE A 58 0.41 3.09 -3.29
C PHE A 58 -0.95 2.78 -2.61
N MET A 59 -1.86 3.76 -2.60
CA MET A 59 -3.20 3.60 -2.03
C MET A 59 -4.15 2.80 -2.93
N PHE A 60 -3.92 2.75 -4.24
CA PHE A 60 -4.88 2.16 -5.18
C PHE A 60 -5.25 0.70 -4.84
N PRO A 61 -4.31 -0.25 -4.68
CA PRO A 61 -4.64 -1.62 -4.31
C PRO A 61 -5.28 -1.73 -2.92
N ARG A 62 -4.88 -0.87 -1.99
CA ARG A 62 -5.48 -0.81 -0.64
C ARG A 62 -6.93 -0.35 -0.68
N GLN A 63 -7.21 0.69 -1.46
CA GLN A 63 -8.58 1.19 -1.62
C GLN A 63 -9.48 0.13 -2.28
N LEU A 64 -8.99 -0.56 -3.33
CA LEU A 64 -9.71 -1.66 -3.95
C LEU A 64 -10.06 -2.75 -2.92
N ALA A 65 -9.09 -3.11 -2.07
CA ALA A 65 -9.28 -4.14 -1.05
C ALA A 65 -10.29 -3.71 0.03
N ILE A 66 -10.25 -2.46 0.51
CA ILE A 66 -11.22 -1.94 1.49
C ILE A 66 -12.63 -1.93 0.90
N ASP A 67 -12.79 -1.45 -0.34
CA ASP A 67 -14.07 -1.40 -1.03
C ASP A 67 -14.63 -2.81 -1.29
N ALA A 68 -13.78 -3.76 -1.68
CA ALA A 68 -14.14 -5.15 -1.87
C ALA A 68 -14.57 -5.81 -0.54
N ALA A 69 -13.81 -5.61 0.54
CA ALA A 69 -14.14 -6.10 1.88
C ALA A 69 -15.51 -5.56 2.35
N GLN A 70 -15.77 -4.27 2.15
CA GLN A 70 -17.04 -3.66 2.51
C GLN A 70 -18.22 -4.27 1.72
N ARG A 71 -18.06 -4.51 0.41
CA ARG A 71 -19.08 -5.16 -0.43
C ARG A 71 -19.38 -6.59 0.01
N LEU A 72 -18.34 -7.37 0.31
CA LEU A 72 -18.50 -8.74 0.81
C LEU A 72 -19.30 -8.75 2.13
N LEU A 73 -19.04 -7.82 3.04
CA LEU A 73 -19.81 -7.68 4.29
C LEU A 73 -21.25 -7.18 4.07
N GLN A 74 -21.53 -6.52 2.96
CA GLN A 74 -22.88 -6.12 2.53
C GLN A 74 -23.64 -7.27 1.83
N GLY A 75 -23.03 -8.44 1.64
CA GLY A 75 -23.66 -9.63 1.05
C GLY A 75 -23.57 -9.72 -0.47
N TYR A 76 -22.67 -8.94 -1.12
CA TYR A 76 -22.41 -9.12 -2.55
C TYR A 76 -21.73 -10.46 -2.83
N GLU A 77 -22.04 -11.07 -3.96
CA GLU A 77 -21.44 -12.34 -4.38
C GLU A 77 -19.93 -12.21 -4.56
N LYS A 78 -19.19 -13.17 -3.99
CA LYS A 78 -17.73 -13.21 -4.02
C LYS A 78 -17.18 -13.25 -5.45
N GLU A 79 -17.80 -14.03 -6.33
CA GLU A 79 -17.40 -14.14 -7.74
C GLU A 79 -17.51 -12.80 -8.47
N SER A 80 -18.59 -12.06 -8.22
CA SER A 80 -18.80 -10.74 -8.82
C SER A 80 -17.78 -9.72 -8.31
N VAL A 81 -17.46 -9.74 -7.00
CA VAL A 81 -16.44 -8.88 -6.40
C VAL A 81 -15.07 -9.20 -6.97
N ASN A 82 -14.69 -10.49 -7.07
CA ASN A 82 -13.40 -10.92 -7.58
C ASN A 82 -13.21 -10.60 -9.07
N SER A 83 -14.25 -10.84 -9.90
CA SER A 83 -14.18 -10.52 -11.34
C SER A 83 -13.95 -9.02 -11.57
N ARG A 84 -14.65 -8.18 -10.81
CA ARG A 84 -14.45 -6.73 -10.88
C ARG A 84 -13.05 -6.33 -10.41
N LEU A 85 -12.56 -6.91 -9.32
CA LEU A 85 -11.23 -6.67 -8.78
C LEU A 85 -10.15 -6.99 -9.81
N ALA A 86 -10.23 -8.14 -10.47
CA ALA A 86 -9.29 -8.53 -11.51
C ALA A 86 -9.28 -7.51 -12.66
N ALA A 87 -10.45 -7.09 -13.15
CA ALA A 87 -10.56 -6.09 -14.22
C ALA A 87 -10.01 -4.71 -13.81
N ASP A 88 -10.25 -4.27 -12.56
CA ASP A 88 -9.73 -3.00 -12.05
C ASP A 88 -8.20 -3.05 -11.90
N ILE A 89 -7.63 -4.17 -11.46
CA ILE A 89 -6.16 -4.38 -11.37
C ILE A 89 -5.54 -4.36 -12.78
N GLU A 90 -6.08 -5.11 -13.73
CA GLU A 90 -5.57 -5.11 -15.11
C GLU A 90 -5.61 -3.72 -15.74
N THR A 91 -6.74 -3.01 -15.60
CA THR A 91 -6.89 -1.64 -16.10
C THR A 91 -5.85 -0.71 -15.50
N TRP A 92 -5.61 -0.82 -14.20
CA TRP A 92 -4.61 -0.02 -13.51
C TRP A 92 -3.19 -0.33 -13.98
N LEU A 93 -2.81 -1.61 -14.06
CA LEU A 93 -1.48 -2.03 -14.54
C LEU A 93 -1.24 -1.58 -15.99
N ASN A 94 -2.25 -1.71 -16.86
CA ASN A 94 -2.20 -1.21 -18.24
C ASN A 94 -1.97 0.30 -18.30
N SER A 95 -2.63 1.06 -17.42
CA SER A 95 -2.44 2.52 -17.31
C SER A 95 -1.02 2.94 -16.91
N LEU A 96 -0.30 2.03 -16.26
CA LEU A 96 1.12 2.20 -15.85
C LEU A 96 2.12 1.61 -16.86
N HIS A 97 1.64 1.02 -17.96
CA HIS A 97 2.45 0.24 -18.92
C HIS A 97 3.19 -0.94 -18.27
N LEU A 98 2.58 -1.52 -17.23
CA LEU A 98 3.07 -2.67 -16.46
C LEU A 98 2.23 -3.93 -16.72
N ASP A 99 1.64 -4.06 -17.90
CA ASP A 99 0.85 -5.22 -18.33
C ASP A 99 1.71 -6.49 -18.33
N SER A 100 1.47 -7.36 -17.36
CA SER A 100 2.14 -8.65 -17.18
C SER A 100 1.20 -9.60 -16.43
N PRO A 101 0.92 -10.81 -16.96
CA PRO A 101 0.10 -11.79 -16.25
C PRO A 101 0.66 -12.16 -14.88
N GLN A 102 1.99 -12.27 -14.76
CA GLN A 102 2.65 -12.58 -13.49
C GLN A 102 2.44 -11.45 -12.47
N LEU A 103 2.59 -10.19 -12.91
CA LEU A 103 2.38 -9.04 -12.05
C LEU A 103 0.91 -8.88 -11.66
N ALA A 104 -0.03 -9.12 -12.57
CA ALA A 104 -1.45 -9.10 -12.28
C ALA A 104 -1.83 -10.16 -11.23
N HIS A 105 -1.32 -11.38 -11.39
CA HIS A 105 -1.53 -12.46 -10.42
C HIS A 105 -0.93 -12.15 -9.04
N ALA A 106 0.32 -11.66 -8.98
CA ALA A 106 0.96 -11.26 -7.73
C ALA A 106 0.20 -10.13 -7.03
N GLN A 107 -0.26 -9.13 -7.82
CA GLN A 107 -1.05 -8.01 -7.31
C GLN A 107 -2.42 -8.48 -6.79
N GLN A 108 -3.09 -9.39 -7.49
CA GLN A 108 -4.36 -9.96 -7.05
C GLN A 108 -4.18 -10.71 -5.73
N HIS A 109 -3.14 -11.54 -5.60
CA HIS A 109 -2.84 -12.27 -4.35
C HIS A 109 -2.65 -11.31 -3.16
N ALA A 110 -1.85 -10.25 -3.32
CA ALA A 110 -1.66 -9.25 -2.27
C ALA A 110 -2.98 -8.54 -1.89
N VAL A 111 -3.82 -8.21 -2.88
CA VAL A 111 -5.12 -7.58 -2.64
C VAL A 111 -6.08 -8.53 -1.93
N GLU A 112 -6.07 -9.82 -2.21
CA GLU A 112 -6.86 -10.83 -1.51
C GLU A 112 -6.49 -10.91 -0.01
N LEU A 113 -5.19 -10.86 0.32
CA LEU A 113 -4.72 -10.77 1.70
C LEU A 113 -5.21 -9.50 2.40
N LEU A 114 -5.18 -8.37 1.70
CA LEU A 114 -5.71 -7.10 2.21
C LEU A 114 -7.24 -7.15 2.40
N ILE A 115 -7.99 -7.79 1.50
CA ILE A 115 -9.44 -7.98 1.66
C ILE A 115 -9.73 -8.77 2.92
N ALA A 116 -9.01 -9.86 3.16
CA ALA A 116 -9.15 -10.66 4.37
C ALA A 116 -8.85 -9.83 5.64
N HIS A 117 -7.80 -9.01 5.61
CA HIS A 117 -7.46 -8.09 6.67
C HIS A 117 -8.58 -7.07 6.94
N TYR A 118 -8.99 -6.32 5.93
CA TYR A 118 -9.99 -5.27 6.10
C TYR A 118 -11.37 -5.84 6.45
N SER A 119 -11.71 -7.04 6.00
CA SER A 119 -12.94 -7.71 6.42
C SER A 119 -12.94 -7.99 7.93
N LYS A 120 -11.80 -8.39 8.49
CA LYS A 120 -11.64 -8.54 9.95
C LYS A 120 -11.77 -7.20 10.67
N LEU A 121 -11.09 -6.15 10.20
CA LEU A 121 -11.16 -4.82 10.80
C LEU A 121 -12.56 -4.22 10.77
N LEU A 122 -13.26 -4.33 9.64
CA LEU A 122 -14.63 -3.82 9.49
C LEU A 122 -15.61 -4.56 10.39
N SER A 123 -15.36 -5.83 10.71
CA SER A 123 -16.17 -6.66 11.62
C SER A 123 -15.80 -6.46 13.09
N ALA A 124 -14.58 -6.04 13.41
CA ALA A 124 -14.12 -5.85 14.77
C ALA A 124 -14.78 -4.63 15.45
N GLU A 125 -14.80 -4.61 16.77
CA GLU A 125 -15.21 -3.43 17.55
C GLU A 125 -13.99 -2.55 17.84
N GLY A 126 -14.19 -1.23 17.90
CA GLY A 126 -13.14 -0.26 18.19
C GLY A 126 -13.48 1.14 17.70
N THR A 127 -12.83 2.13 18.30
CA THR A 127 -12.98 3.56 18.03
C THR A 127 -11.72 4.15 17.37
N SER A 128 -10.63 3.39 17.35
CA SER A 128 -9.36 3.73 16.69
C SER A 128 -8.89 2.57 15.81
N HIS A 129 -8.03 2.86 14.84
CA HIS A 129 -7.46 1.82 13.95
C HIS A 129 -6.66 0.76 14.73
N LEU A 130 -5.94 1.16 15.79
CA LEU A 130 -5.19 0.21 16.63
C LEU A 130 -6.14 -0.73 17.38
N GLU A 131 -7.20 -0.22 18.00
CA GLU A 131 -8.23 -1.05 18.64
C GLU A 131 -8.90 -2.02 17.66
N LEU A 132 -9.15 -1.57 16.41
CA LEU A 132 -9.69 -2.47 15.39
C LEU A 132 -8.73 -3.62 15.09
N ILE A 133 -7.42 -3.38 15.01
CA ILE A 133 -6.40 -4.43 14.82
C ILE A 133 -6.37 -5.36 16.02
N GLU A 134 -6.28 -4.84 17.24
CA GLU A 134 -6.25 -5.63 18.47
C GLU A 134 -7.45 -6.57 18.56
N ASN A 135 -8.64 -6.04 18.35
CA ASN A 135 -9.88 -6.82 18.45
C ASN A 135 -10.08 -7.78 17.26
N ALA A 136 -9.58 -7.44 16.07
CA ALA A 136 -9.66 -8.30 14.88
C ALA A 136 -8.74 -9.51 14.93
N TYR A 137 -7.58 -9.37 15.56
CA TYR A 137 -6.55 -10.42 15.61
C TYR A 137 -6.42 -11.09 16.97
N GLY A 138 -6.78 -10.42 18.06
CA GLY A 138 -6.77 -10.95 19.43
C GLY A 138 -5.37 -11.23 20.00
N SER A 139 -4.31 -11.27 19.16
CA SER A 139 -2.93 -11.43 19.62
C SER A 139 -1.93 -10.84 18.65
N ARG A 140 -0.76 -10.48 19.18
CA ARG A 140 0.38 -9.99 18.40
C ARG A 140 0.85 -11.01 17.37
N GLU A 141 0.89 -12.29 17.74
CA GLU A 141 1.33 -13.39 16.87
C GLU A 141 0.42 -13.55 15.66
N ALA A 142 -0.90 -13.48 15.85
CA ALA A 142 -1.85 -13.57 14.76
C ALA A 142 -1.73 -12.40 13.77
N TYR A 143 -1.53 -11.18 14.28
CA TYR A 143 -1.28 -10.01 13.41
C TYR A 143 0.07 -10.09 12.71
N LEU A 144 1.13 -10.52 13.41
CA LEU A 144 2.45 -10.79 12.80
C LEU A 144 2.38 -11.82 11.68
N GLY A 145 1.57 -12.88 11.84
CA GLY A 145 1.32 -13.87 10.79
C GLY A 145 0.82 -13.20 9.51
N HIS A 146 -0.22 -12.39 9.62
CA HIS A 146 -0.75 -11.62 8.48
C HIS A 146 0.29 -10.67 7.86
N VAL A 147 1.04 -9.94 8.69
CA VAL A 147 2.09 -9.02 8.20
C VAL A 147 3.16 -9.75 7.40
N ARG A 148 3.55 -10.96 7.83
CA ARG A 148 4.53 -11.80 7.10
C ARG A 148 4.00 -12.28 5.76
N GLU A 149 2.75 -12.75 5.71
CA GLU A 149 2.10 -13.19 4.48
C GLU A 149 2.00 -12.03 3.48
N LEU A 150 1.56 -10.87 3.94
CA LEU A 150 1.46 -9.68 3.08
C LEU A 150 2.84 -9.22 2.58
N THR A 151 3.87 -9.24 3.44
CA THR A 151 5.24 -8.89 3.04
C THR A 151 5.79 -9.86 1.99
N ALA A 152 5.49 -11.15 2.11
CA ALA A 152 5.88 -12.15 1.10
C ALA A 152 5.18 -11.90 -0.25
N ALA A 153 3.88 -11.58 -0.24
CA ALA A 153 3.15 -11.24 -1.46
C ALA A 153 3.65 -9.93 -2.11
N GLU A 154 3.99 -8.91 -1.32
CA GLU A 154 4.61 -7.68 -1.82
C GLU A 154 5.99 -7.95 -2.46
N ALA A 155 6.78 -8.85 -1.90
CA ALA A 155 8.06 -9.26 -2.51
C ALA A 155 7.86 -10.04 -3.84
N GLU A 156 6.73 -10.71 -4.05
CA GLU A 156 6.36 -11.31 -5.35
C GLU A 156 6.04 -10.24 -6.39
N ILE A 157 5.34 -9.18 -5.98
CA ILE A 157 5.09 -8.02 -6.85
C ILE A 157 6.41 -7.38 -7.29
N ASP A 158 7.33 -7.14 -6.36
CA ASP A 158 8.64 -6.56 -6.66
C ASP A 158 9.43 -7.42 -7.68
N ARG A 159 9.42 -8.75 -7.50
CA ARG A 159 10.04 -9.68 -8.46
C ARG A 159 9.41 -9.59 -9.85
N ALA A 160 8.09 -9.58 -9.93
CA ALA A 160 7.37 -9.47 -11.19
C ALA A 160 7.63 -8.12 -11.90
N ILE A 161 7.76 -7.01 -11.14
CA ILE A 161 8.16 -5.71 -11.68
C ILE A 161 9.58 -5.76 -12.26
N ILE A 162 10.53 -6.35 -11.54
CA ILE A 162 11.93 -6.48 -12.00
C ILE A 162 12.00 -7.33 -13.28
N GLU A 163 11.24 -8.42 -13.35
CA GLU A 163 11.16 -9.27 -14.55
C GLU A 163 10.59 -8.50 -15.74
N LYS A 164 9.49 -7.73 -15.53
CA LYS A 164 8.85 -6.96 -16.60
C LYS A 164 9.71 -5.79 -17.09
N MET A 165 10.35 -5.05 -16.20
CA MET A 165 11.09 -3.83 -16.52
C MET A 165 12.55 -4.06 -16.83
N GLY A 166 13.05 -5.29 -16.66
CA GLY A 166 14.45 -5.62 -16.77
C GLY A 166 15.22 -5.37 -15.47
N ASN A 167 16.37 -6.05 -15.35
CA ASN A 167 17.20 -6.07 -14.15
C ASN A 167 18.01 -4.75 -14.00
N ASN A 168 17.33 -3.68 -13.59
CA ASN A 168 17.90 -2.35 -13.41
C ASN A 168 18.21 -2.09 -11.93
N GLU A 169 19.50 -1.85 -11.59
CA GLU A 169 19.94 -1.63 -10.21
C GLU A 169 19.21 -0.45 -9.53
N LYS A 170 18.97 0.66 -10.25
CA LYS A 170 18.22 1.81 -9.70
C LYS A 170 16.78 1.46 -9.36
N LEU A 171 16.16 0.56 -10.12
CA LEU A 171 14.81 0.05 -9.82
C LEU A 171 14.85 -0.79 -8.56
N LYS A 172 15.79 -1.72 -8.44
CA LYS A 172 15.96 -2.56 -7.25
C LYS A 172 16.19 -1.73 -5.99
N GLU A 173 17.08 -0.73 -6.05
CA GLU A 173 17.34 0.18 -4.93
C GLU A 173 16.05 0.90 -4.47
N LYS A 174 15.21 1.33 -5.43
CA LYS A 174 13.93 1.98 -5.09
C LYS A 174 12.94 1.03 -4.45
N LEU A 175 12.78 -0.18 -4.97
CA LEU A 175 11.90 -1.19 -4.41
C LEU A 175 12.37 -1.62 -3.01
N GLN A 176 13.67 -1.81 -2.82
CA GLN A 176 14.24 -2.11 -1.50
C GLN A 176 14.03 -0.96 -0.49
N LEU A 177 14.18 0.29 -0.94
CA LEU A 177 13.91 1.45 -0.10
C LEU A 177 12.43 1.51 0.31
N GLU A 178 11.51 1.24 -0.62
CA GLU A 178 10.08 1.18 -0.36
C GLU A 178 9.77 0.08 0.66
N ALA A 179 10.23 -1.15 0.41
CA ALA A 179 10.03 -2.29 1.31
C ALA A 179 10.54 -1.98 2.73
N LYS A 180 11.72 -1.35 2.85
CA LYS A 180 12.27 -0.91 4.14
C LYS A 180 11.38 0.12 4.82
N GLN A 181 10.83 1.10 4.09
CA GLN A 181 9.92 2.09 4.69
C GLN A 181 8.61 1.45 5.14
N VAL A 182 8.05 0.53 4.37
CA VAL A 182 6.87 -0.25 4.74
C VAL A 182 7.12 -1.05 6.03
N GLU A 183 8.25 -1.76 6.11
CA GLU A 183 8.64 -2.52 7.29
C GLU A 183 8.78 -1.63 8.55
N LEU A 184 9.46 -0.49 8.42
CA LEU A 184 9.62 0.46 9.54
C LEU A 184 8.27 0.95 10.07
N ARG A 185 7.28 1.17 9.20
CA ARG A 185 5.95 1.62 9.60
C ARG A 185 5.14 0.50 10.24
N ARG A 186 5.22 -0.71 9.71
CA ARG A 186 4.58 -1.90 10.30
C ARG A 186 5.14 -2.21 11.69
N ASN A 187 6.46 -2.13 11.86
CA ASN A 187 7.10 -2.33 13.16
C ASN A 187 6.62 -1.29 14.18
N ARG A 188 6.47 -0.02 13.79
CA ARG A 188 5.93 1.02 14.67
C ARG A 188 4.47 0.76 15.07
N ILE A 189 3.65 0.23 14.17
CA ILE A 189 2.28 -0.20 14.51
C ILE A 189 2.36 -1.34 15.54
N LEU A 190 3.21 -2.34 15.32
CA LEU A 190 3.40 -3.48 16.20
C LEU A 190 3.94 -3.10 17.59
N GLU A 191 4.75 -2.05 17.70
CA GLU A 191 5.24 -1.52 18.98
C GLU A 191 4.14 -0.84 19.80
N ASN A 192 3.09 -0.34 19.14
CA ASN A 192 1.95 0.32 19.80
C ASN A 192 0.76 -0.62 20.03
N LEU A 193 0.86 -1.88 19.57
CA LEU A 193 -0.14 -2.94 19.73
C LEU A 193 0.34 -3.95 20.79
N PHE A 194 -0.57 -4.41 21.65
CA PHE A 194 -0.29 -5.47 22.64
C PHE A 194 0.86 -5.08 23.62
#